data_9c32e565e7c55d18e53ec423c44ea99d
#
_entry.id   9c32e565e7c55d18e53ec423c44ea99d
#
_cell.length_a   1.000
_cell.length_b   1.000
_cell.length_c   1.000
_cell.angle_alpha   90.00
_cell.angle_beta   90.00
_cell.angle_gamma   90.00
#
_symmetry.space_group_name_H-M   'P 1'
#
loop_
_entity.id
_entity.type
_entity.pdbx_description
1 polymer ?
#
loop_
_entity_poly.entity_id
_entity_poly.type
_entity_poly.pdbx_seq_one_letter_code
_entity_poly.pdbx_strand_id
1 'polypeptide(L)'
;REATLRYYESCIALAAGLGCDRLVLDASGACWDRKDELLWRSAADTLYHLCPAAQAAGVRLLLAPVMGAETPLIAESPILNTAAELDAMLHQLNHPSLGVCLDTNIMSACGDTVYDWFGRFRDKIGLVRLCDGNYHGWRAWGEGVLPMQRYLHALDAMGYRGDISLRLPGERYLAQPAYPDERALAALCGEVGA
;
A
#
# COMPACT_ATOMS: atom_id res chain seq x y z
N ARG A 1 -9.82 -5.71 -20.52
CA ARG A 1 -8.78 -6.64 -20.08
C ARG A 1 -7.46 -6.43 -20.82
N GLU A 2 -7.42 -6.56 -22.15
CA GLU A 2 -6.17 -6.42 -22.92
C GLU A 2 -5.52 -5.04 -22.74
N ALA A 3 -6.33 -3.96 -22.72
CA ALA A 3 -5.85 -2.62 -22.44
C ALA A 3 -5.25 -2.49 -21.04
N THR A 4 -5.87 -3.11 -20.04
CA THR A 4 -5.39 -3.13 -18.66
C THR A 4 -4.05 -3.86 -18.55
N LEU A 5 -3.91 -5.03 -19.17
CA LEU A 5 -2.65 -5.76 -19.19
C LEU A 5 -1.54 -4.95 -19.84
N ARG A 6 -1.77 -4.41 -21.03
CA ARG A 6 -0.80 -3.53 -21.72
C ARG A 6 -0.39 -2.32 -20.89
N TYR A 7 -1.34 -1.72 -20.18
CA TYR A 7 -1.04 -0.60 -19.28
C TYR A 7 -0.08 -1.02 -18.17
N TYR A 8 -0.38 -2.10 -17.45
CA TYR A 8 0.49 -2.55 -16.36
C TYR A 8 1.83 -3.12 -16.84
N GLU A 9 1.88 -3.77 -17.99
CA GLU A 9 3.15 -4.17 -18.62
C GLU A 9 4.02 -2.95 -18.94
N SER A 10 3.42 -1.85 -19.42
CA SER A 10 4.12 -0.59 -19.62
C SER A 10 4.61 0.01 -18.30
N CYS A 11 3.83 -0.07 -17.22
CA CYS A 11 4.24 0.36 -15.88
C CYS A 11 5.41 -0.46 -15.35
N ILE A 12 5.40 -1.79 -15.55
CA ILE A 12 6.50 -2.68 -15.16
C ILE A 12 7.77 -2.31 -15.93
N ALA A 13 7.67 -2.12 -17.25
CA ALA A 13 8.81 -1.72 -18.10
C ALA A 13 9.36 -0.35 -17.67
N LEU A 14 8.49 0.60 -17.36
CA LEU A 14 8.89 1.91 -16.86
C LEU A 14 9.60 1.81 -15.51
N ALA A 15 9.06 1.05 -14.56
CA ALA A 15 9.69 0.83 -13.26
C ALA A 15 11.10 0.26 -13.42
N ALA A 16 11.24 -0.80 -14.22
CA ALA A 16 12.55 -1.39 -14.53
C ALA A 16 13.51 -0.39 -15.20
N GLY A 17 13.02 0.40 -16.16
CA GLY A 17 13.81 1.42 -16.84
C GLY A 17 14.28 2.56 -15.93
N LEU A 18 13.55 2.83 -14.85
CA LEU A 18 13.92 3.80 -13.81
C LEU A 18 14.79 3.18 -12.69
N GLY A 19 15.09 1.90 -12.76
CA GLY A 19 15.81 1.19 -11.71
C GLY A 19 14.97 0.91 -10.45
N CYS A 20 13.62 1.01 -10.55
CA CYS A 20 12.72 0.67 -9.47
C CYS A 20 12.44 -0.84 -9.48
N ASP A 21 12.68 -1.50 -8.36
CA ASP A 21 12.50 -2.95 -8.21
C ASP A 21 11.09 -3.34 -7.72
N ARG A 22 10.17 -2.39 -7.61
CA ARG A 22 8.81 -2.63 -7.12
C ARG A 22 7.78 -1.69 -7.76
N LEU A 23 6.55 -2.21 -7.88
CA LEU A 23 5.37 -1.49 -8.37
C LEU A 23 4.20 -1.79 -7.43
N VAL A 24 3.62 -0.74 -6.83
CA VAL A 24 2.44 -0.90 -5.96
C VAL A 24 1.18 -0.89 -6.81
N LEU A 25 0.34 -1.89 -6.60
CA LEU A 25 -0.94 -2.09 -7.29
C LEU A 25 -2.08 -2.08 -6.27
N ASP A 26 -3.19 -1.51 -6.67
CA ASP A 26 -4.43 -1.55 -5.92
C ASP A 26 -5.60 -1.96 -6.82
N ALA A 27 -6.74 -2.27 -6.21
CA ALA A 27 -7.96 -2.66 -6.91
C ALA A 27 -8.91 -1.46 -7.16
N SER A 28 -8.40 -0.23 -7.09
CA SER A 28 -9.19 0.97 -7.37
C SER A 28 -9.81 0.90 -8.78
N GLY A 29 -11.02 1.41 -8.91
CA GLY A 29 -11.77 1.38 -10.17
C GLY A 29 -12.53 0.08 -10.44
N ALA A 30 -12.57 -0.86 -9.49
CA ALA A 30 -13.46 -2.02 -9.58
C ALA A 30 -14.93 -1.59 -9.50
N CYS A 31 -15.79 -2.23 -10.31
CA CYS A 31 -17.21 -1.85 -10.40
C CYS A 31 -18.02 -2.44 -9.24
N TRP A 32 -18.68 -1.60 -8.45
CA TRP A 32 -19.52 -2.00 -7.32
C TRP A 32 -20.81 -2.75 -7.70
N ASP A 33 -21.23 -2.64 -8.95
CA ASP A 33 -22.41 -3.32 -9.51
C ASP A 33 -22.11 -4.72 -10.07
N ARG A 34 -20.88 -5.19 -9.92
CA ARG A 34 -20.46 -6.55 -10.31
C ARG A 34 -20.38 -7.48 -9.10
N LYS A 35 -20.60 -8.77 -9.35
CA LYS A 35 -20.40 -9.80 -8.33
C LYS A 35 -18.92 -9.88 -7.93
N ASP A 36 -18.66 -9.96 -6.64
CA ASP A 36 -17.31 -10.00 -6.08
C ASP A 36 -16.47 -11.16 -6.62
N GLU A 37 -17.09 -12.31 -6.87
CA GLU A 37 -16.38 -13.45 -7.46
C GLU A 37 -15.88 -13.18 -8.88
N LEU A 38 -16.61 -12.39 -9.68
CA LEU A 38 -16.17 -12.01 -11.02
C LEU A 38 -15.03 -11.02 -10.98
N LEU A 39 -15.09 -10.08 -10.04
CA LEU A 39 -14.01 -9.09 -9.81
C LEU A 39 -12.76 -9.79 -9.31
N TRP A 40 -12.91 -10.70 -8.34
CA TRP A 40 -11.81 -11.51 -7.80
C TRP A 40 -11.11 -12.34 -8.90
N ARG A 41 -11.89 -13.06 -9.71
CA ARG A 41 -11.35 -13.82 -10.84
C ARG A 41 -10.62 -12.95 -11.84
N SER A 42 -11.18 -11.77 -12.16
CA SER A 42 -10.55 -10.80 -13.08
C SER A 42 -9.24 -10.27 -12.53
N ALA A 43 -9.18 -9.95 -11.24
CA ALA A 43 -7.96 -9.51 -10.56
C ALA A 43 -6.90 -10.63 -10.54
N ALA A 44 -7.28 -11.84 -10.11
CA ALA A 44 -6.39 -12.99 -10.06
C ALA A 44 -5.81 -13.33 -11.45
N ASP A 45 -6.65 -13.32 -12.47
CA ASP A 45 -6.26 -13.60 -13.85
C ASP A 45 -5.33 -12.49 -14.42
N THR A 46 -5.60 -11.23 -14.08
CA THR A 46 -4.70 -10.11 -14.44
C THR A 46 -3.33 -10.28 -13.79
N LEU A 47 -3.28 -10.52 -12.50
CA LEU A 47 -2.03 -10.73 -11.76
C LEU A 47 -1.27 -11.98 -12.25
N TYR A 48 -1.98 -13.07 -12.56
CA TYR A 48 -1.39 -14.28 -13.11
C TYR A 48 -0.60 -14.00 -14.41
N HIS A 49 -1.12 -13.12 -15.27
CA HIS A 49 -0.45 -12.74 -16.50
C HIS A 49 0.68 -11.72 -16.27
N LEU A 50 0.55 -10.84 -15.28
CA LEU A 50 1.57 -9.80 -14.99
C LEU A 50 2.78 -10.34 -14.22
N CYS A 51 2.59 -11.31 -13.34
CA CYS A 51 3.66 -11.82 -12.48
C CYS A 51 4.89 -12.33 -13.23
N PRO A 52 4.77 -13.13 -14.33
CA PRO A 52 5.94 -13.56 -15.09
C PRO A 52 6.67 -12.39 -15.76
N ALA A 53 5.94 -11.40 -16.29
CA ALA A 53 6.54 -10.21 -16.90
C ALA A 53 7.29 -9.38 -15.86
N ALA A 54 6.70 -9.19 -14.68
CA ALA A 54 7.34 -8.50 -13.56
C ALA A 54 8.61 -9.22 -13.09
N GLN A 55 8.55 -10.55 -12.96
CA GLN A 55 9.72 -11.36 -12.61
C GLN A 55 10.84 -11.22 -13.62
N ALA A 56 10.53 -11.28 -14.91
CA ALA A 56 11.51 -11.13 -15.98
C ALA A 56 12.16 -9.74 -15.99
N ALA A 57 11.41 -8.71 -15.59
CA ALA A 57 11.88 -7.33 -15.47
C ALA A 57 12.60 -7.03 -14.13
N GLY A 58 12.65 -7.98 -13.19
CA GLY A 58 13.21 -7.77 -11.85
C GLY A 58 12.35 -6.87 -10.96
N VAL A 59 11.04 -6.74 -11.24
CA VAL A 59 10.10 -5.89 -10.52
C VAL A 59 9.17 -6.75 -9.66
N ARG A 60 8.98 -6.39 -8.39
CA ARG A 60 7.96 -6.99 -7.51
C ARG A 60 6.65 -6.22 -7.61
N LEU A 61 5.55 -6.94 -7.75
CA LEU A 61 4.20 -6.38 -7.68
C LEU A 61 3.72 -6.41 -6.24
N LEU A 62 3.43 -5.26 -5.67
CA LEU A 62 3.01 -5.15 -4.27
C LEU A 62 1.54 -4.76 -4.22
N LEU A 63 0.70 -5.66 -3.74
CA LEU A 63 -0.72 -5.35 -3.54
C LEU A 63 -0.89 -4.44 -2.32
N ALA A 64 -1.64 -3.37 -2.50
CA ALA A 64 -2.05 -2.47 -1.43
C ALA A 64 -3.56 -2.48 -1.28
N PRO A 65 -4.11 -2.47 -0.07
CA PRO A 65 -5.53 -2.26 0.13
C PRO A 65 -5.90 -0.83 -0.25
N VAL A 66 -7.16 -0.61 -0.65
CA VAL A 66 -7.66 0.68 -1.12
C VAL A 66 -8.78 1.15 -0.23
N MET A 67 -8.62 2.35 0.33
CA MET A 67 -9.68 3.05 1.05
C MET A 67 -9.74 4.51 0.59
N GLY A 68 -10.91 5.12 0.72
CA GLY A 68 -11.10 6.51 0.35
C GLY A 68 -10.17 7.46 1.10
N ALA A 69 -9.57 8.39 0.36
CA ALA A 69 -8.66 9.38 0.93
C ALA A 69 -9.33 10.29 1.96
N GLU A 70 -10.62 10.56 1.77
CA GLU A 70 -11.40 11.46 2.64
C GLU A 70 -12.10 10.73 3.78
N THR A 71 -12.41 9.45 3.57
CA THR A 71 -13.11 8.60 4.52
C THR A 71 -12.45 7.22 4.53
N PRO A 72 -11.32 7.05 5.22
CA PRO A 72 -10.53 5.82 5.19
C PRO A 72 -11.26 4.57 5.69
N LEU A 73 -12.44 4.74 6.31
CA LEU A 73 -13.31 3.63 6.69
C LEU A 73 -14.23 3.16 5.56
N ILE A 74 -14.22 3.84 4.40
CA ILE A 74 -15.01 3.46 3.24
C ILE A 74 -14.05 2.87 2.20
N ALA A 75 -14.25 1.61 1.89
CA ALA A 75 -13.46 0.94 0.85
C ALA A 75 -13.69 1.58 -0.52
N GLU A 76 -12.62 1.78 -1.28
CA GLU A 76 -12.66 2.27 -2.68
C GLU A 76 -12.83 1.14 -3.70
N SER A 77 -12.81 -0.08 -3.23
CA SER A 77 -12.99 -1.28 -4.05
C SER A 77 -13.84 -2.30 -3.31
N PRO A 78 -14.62 -3.12 -4.00
CA PRO A 78 -15.34 -4.24 -3.38
C PRO A 78 -14.44 -5.43 -3.04
N ILE A 79 -13.19 -5.42 -3.45
CA ILE A 79 -12.21 -6.52 -3.21
C ILE A 79 -10.83 -5.97 -2.84
N LEU A 80 -10.01 -6.81 -2.21
CA LEU A 80 -8.60 -6.54 -1.85
C LEU A 80 -8.43 -5.36 -0.89
N ASN A 81 -9.35 -5.21 0.05
CA ASN A 81 -9.33 -4.13 1.04
C ASN A 81 -8.79 -4.54 2.41
N THR A 82 -8.72 -5.83 2.69
CA THR A 82 -8.29 -6.36 3.98
C THR A 82 -7.03 -7.21 3.87
N ALA A 83 -6.29 -7.33 4.96
CA ALA A 83 -5.14 -8.22 5.02
C ALA A 83 -5.50 -9.68 4.69
N ALA A 84 -6.69 -10.12 5.09
CA ALA A 84 -7.17 -11.48 4.79
C ALA A 84 -7.37 -11.70 3.28
N GLU A 85 -7.94 -10.72 2.57
CA GLU A 85 -8.14 -10.80 1.13
C GLU A 85 -6.81 -10.75 0.36
N LEU A 86 -5.88 -9.87 0.78
CA LEU A 86 -4.53 -9.84 0.21
C LEU A 86 -3.83 -11.19 0.38
N ASP A 87 -3.89 -11.76 1.57
CA ASP A 87 -3.30 -13.07 1.87
C ASP A 87 -3.91 -14.19 1.01
N ALA A 88 -5.23 -14.21 0.87
CA ALA A 88 -5.93 -15.16 0.01
C ALA A 88 -5.46 -15.06 -1.46
N MET A 89 -5.30 -13.82 -1.97
CA MET A 89 -4.80 -13.59 -3.33
C MET A 89 -3.35 -14.05 -3.49
N LEU A 90 -2.47 -13.74 -2.53
CA LEU A 90 -1.10 -14.20 -2.54
C LEU A 90 -1.00 -15.73 -2.53
N HIS A 91 -1.81 -16.39 -1.69
CA HIS A 91 -1.85 -17.86 -1.62
C HIS A 91 -2.38 -18.49 -2.90
N GLN A 92 -3.43 -17.90 -3.49
CA GLN A 92 -4.02 -18.40 -4.73
C GLN A 92 -3.02 -18.37 -5.89
N LEU A 93 -2.25 -17.29 -6.02
CA LEU A 93 -1.31 -17.10 -7.13
C LEU A 93 0.07 -17.70 -6.83
N ASN A 94 0.47 -17.70 -5.57
CA ASN A 94 1.74 -18.24 -5.07
C ASN A 94 2.95 -17.91 -5.96
N HIS A 95 3.14 -16.64 -6.30
CA HIS A 95 4.19 -16.20 -7.20
C HIS A 95 5.28 -15.40 -6.47
N PRO A 96 6.59 -15.63 -6.75
CA PRO A 96 7.68 -14.97 -6.03
C PRO A 96 7.76 -13.45 -6.26
N SER A 97 7.30 -12.95 -7.40
CA SER A 97 7.27 -11.52 -7.70
C SER A 97 6.06 -10.80 -7.09
N LEU A 98 5.17 -11.52 -6.36
CA LEU A 98 4.00 -10.92 -5.72
C LEU A 98 4.22 -10.75 -4.22
N GLY A 99 3.88 -9.58 -3.71
CA GLY A 99 3.95 -9.23 -2.30
C GLY A 99 2.88 -8.21 -1.93
N VAL A 100 3.08 -7.55 -0.78
CA VAL A 100 2.17 -6.54 -0.26
C VAL A 100 2.90 -5.24 0.09
N CYS A 101 2.18 -4.14 -0.01
CA CYS A 101 2.53 -2.86 0.56
C CYS A 101 1.69 -2.62 1.82
N LEU A 102 2.34 -2.51 2.98
CA LEU A 102 1.68 -2.15 4.22
C LEU A 102 1.45 -0.63 4.24
N ASP A 103 0.21 -0.19 4.39
CA ASP A 103 -0.15 1.22 4.59
C ASP A 103 -0.70 1.37 6.01
N THR A 104 -0.06 2.20 6.83
CA THR A 104 -0.37 2.28 8.27
C THR A 104 -1.74 2.86 8.57
N ASN A 105 -2.24 3.76 7.73
CA ASN A 105 -3.60 4.30 7.90
C ASN A 105 -4.65 3.23 7.61
N ILE A 106 -4.52 2.53 6.49
CA ILE A 106 -5.46 1.48 6.09
C ILE A 106 -5.38 0.30 7.05
N MET A 107 -4.19 -0.11 7.45
CA MET A 107 -3.97 -1.13 8.48
C MET A 107 -4.74 -0.79 9.76
N SER A 108 -4.60 0.43 10.26
CA SER A 108 -5.31 0.90 11.46
C SER A 108 -6.81 0.97 11.28
N ALA A 109 -7.28 1.42 10.11
CA ALA A 109 -8.71 1.49 9.80
C ALA A 109 -9.36 0.10 9.78
N CYS A 110 -8.61 -0.94 9.41
CA CYS A 110 -9.04 -2.34 9.49
C CYS A 110 -8.92 -2.95 10.89
N GLY A 111 -8.37 -2.23 11.85
CA GLY A 111 -8.15 -2.73 13.22
C GLY A 111 -6.93 -3.64 13.37
N ASP A 112 -6.09 -3.72 12.34
CA ASP A 112 -4.87 -4.51 12.36
C ASP A 112 -3.70 -3.72 12.98
N THR A 113 -2.67 -4.45 13.40
CA THR A 113 -1.40 -3.91 13.88
C THR A 113 -0.24 -4.27 12.95
N VAL A 114 0.90 -3.59 13.12
CA VAL A 114 2.16 -3.95 12.43
C VAL A 114 2.51 -5.43 12.69
N TYR A 115 2.32 -5.91 13.92
CA TYR A 115 2.62 -7.30 14.30
C TYR A 115 1.72 -8.30 13.57
N ASP A 116 0.43 -7.98 13.37
CA ASP A 116 -0.51 -8.83 12.62
C ASP A 116 -0.07 -8.97 11.17
N TRP A 117 0.31 -7.86 10.55
CA TRP A 117 0.79 -7.84 9.16
C TRP A 117 2.10 -8.62 9.00
N PHE A 118 3.08 -8.41 9.88
CA PHE A 118 4.34 -9.17 9.84
C PHE A 118 4.14 -10.64 10.16
N GLY A 119 3.24 -10.97 11.10
CA GLY A 119 2.86 -12.36 11.38
C GLY A 119 2.26 -13.08 10.17
N ARG A 120 1.48 -12.36 9.35
CA ARG A 120 0.79 -12.88 8.17
C ARG A 120 1.68 -12.92 6.93
N PHE A 121 2.33 -11.82 6.60
CA PHE A 121 3.00 -11.63 5.31
C PHE A 121 4.52 -11.83 5.34
N ARG A 122 5.16 -11.62 6.49
CA ARG A 122 6.60 -11.81 6.67
C ARG A 122 7.43 -11.13 5.55
N ASP A 123 8.21 -11.92 4.80
CA ASP A 123 9.05 -11.51 3.68
C ASP A 123 8.29 -11.02 2.44
N LYS A 124 6.97 -11.19 2.43
CA LYS A 124 6.11 -10.66 1.36
C LYS A 124 5.86 -9.15 1.49
N ILE A 125 6.12 -8.53 2.64
CA ILE A 125 6.06 -7.07 2.78
C ILE A 125 7.25 -6.47 2.04
N GLY A 126 6.96 -5.83 0.90
CA GLY A 126 8.00 -5.23 0.05
C GLY A 126 8.14 -3.72 0.20
N LEU A 127 7.15 -3.06 0.81
CA LEU A 127 7.15 -1.63 1.09
C LEU A 127 6.26 -1.34 2.29
N VAL A 128 6.65 -0.37 3.11
CA VAL A 128 5.80 0.22 4.14
C VAL A 128 5.51 1.67 3.77
N ARG A 129 4.23 2.04 3.73
CA ARG A 129 3.79 3.42 3.65
C ARG A 129 3.42 3.91 5.03
N LEU A 130 4.17 4.87 5.53
CA LEU A 130 3.82 5.59 6.75
C LEU A 130 2.89 6.75 6.39
N CYS A 131 1.72 6.74 7.01
CA CYS A 131 0.67 7.70 6.76
C CYS A 131 -0.03 7.99 8.08
N ASP A 132 -0.01 9.23 8.53
CA ASP A 132 -0.84 9.67 9.64
C ASP A 132 -2.23 10.04 9.15
N GLY A 133 -3.23 9.99 10.01
CA GLY A 133 -4.60 10.26 9.64
C GLY A 133 -5.59 10.15 10.79
N ASN A 134 -6.86 10.35 10.44
CA ASN A 134 -8.02 10.15 11.30
C ASN A 134 -9.22 9.73 10.45
N TYR A 135 -10.46 9.73 11.01
CA TYR A 135 -11.70 9.34 10.27
C TYR A 135 -12.00 10.22 9.05
N HIS A 136 -11.37 11.38 8.93
CA HIS A 136 -11.54 12.30 7.79
C HIS A 136 -10.41 12.18 6.77
N GLY A 137 -9.59 11.13 6.85
CA GLY A 137 -8.52 10.85 5.91
C GLY A 137 -7.14 11.22 6.41
N TRP A 138 -6.21 11.33 5.48
CA TRP A 138 -4.80 11.56 5.75
C TRP A 138 -4.53 12.96 6.31
N ARG A 139 -3.50 13.03 7.18
CA ARG A 139 -3.04 14.27 7.82
C ARG A 139 -1.53 14.35 7.76
N ALA A 140 -1.00 15.55 7.91
CA ALA A 140 0.42 15.74 8.17
C ALA A 140 0.81 15.04 9.48
N TRP A 141 2.04 14.61 9.59
CA TRP A 141 2.54 13.87 10.75
C TRP A 141 2.29 14.65 12.05
N GLY A 142 1.64 14.01 13.00
CA GLY A 142 1.26 14.58 14.30
C GLY A 142 -0.05 15.38 14.32
N GLU A 143 -0.75 15.47 13.19
CA GLU A 143 -2.10 16.09 13.11
C GLU A 143 -3.21 15.05 13.03
N GLY A 144 -2.86 13.78 12.85
CA GLY A 144 -3.76 12.65 12.93
C GLY A 144 -3.88 12.10 14.33
N VAL A 145 -4.36 10.86 14.42
CA VAL A 145 -4.53 10.12 15.68
C VAL A 145 -3.69 8.85 15.73
N LEU A 146 -2.91 8.58 14.69
CA LEU A 146 -2.17 7.35 14.58
C LEU A 146 -0.85 7.41 15.37
N PRO A 147 -0.49 6.33 16.07
CA PRO A 147 0.71 6.31 16.92
C PRO A 147 1.98 6.08 16.08
N MET A 148 2.35 7.04 15.24
CA MET A 148 3.39 6.93 14.23
C MET A 148 4.74 6.45 14.79
N GLN A 149 5.16 6.96 15.95
CA GLN A 149 6.39 6.52 16.61
C GLN A 149 6.32 5.05 17.05
N ARG A 150 5.15 4.60 17.51
CA ARG A 150 4.95 3.17 17.85
C ARG A 150 5.03 2.28 16.63
N TYR A 151 4.59 2.76 15.46
CA TYR A 151 4.74 2.02 14.21
C TYR A 151 6.21 1.86 13.83
N LEU A 152 7.02 2.93 13.93
CA LEU A 152 8.46 2.85 13.68
C LEU A 152 9.14 1.86 14.64
N HIS A 153 8.82 1.93 15.95
CA HIS A 153 9.35 0.97 16.93
C HIS A 153 8.92 -0.47 16.64
N ALA A 154 7.66 -0.68 16.23
CA ALA A 154 7.18 -2.01 15.86
C ALA A 154 7.87 -2.55 14.61
N LEU A 155 8.09 -1.72 13.59
CA LEU A 155 8.83 -2.09 12.37
C LEU A 155 10.27 -2.52 12.71
N ASP A 156 10.95 -1.75 13.57
CA ASP A 156 12.30 -2.11 14.02
C ASP A 156 12.31 -3.39 14.85
N ALA A 157 11.37 -3.55 15.77
CA ALA A 157 11.20 -4.78 16.59
C ALA A 157 10.93 -6.01 15.73
N MET A 158 10.20 -5.87 14.62
CA MET A 158 9.98 -6.94 13.63
C MET A 158 11.17 -7.15 12.69
N GLY A 159 12.24 -6.39 12.85
CA GLY A 159 13.44 -6.50 12.04
C GLY A 159 13.27 -6.00 10.60
N TYR A 160 12.30 -5.13 10.33
CA TYR A 160 12.12 -4.57 9.00
C TYR A 160 13.31 -3.69 8.62
N ARG A 161 13.89 -3.95 7.44
CA ARG A 161 15.03 -3.21 6.89
C ARG A 161 14.78 -2.75 5.45
N GLY A 162 13.52 -2.84 5.01
CA GLY A 162 13.10 -2.36 3.69
C GLY A 162 12.84 -0.85 3.68
N ASP A 163 12.42 -0.37 2.52
CA ASP A 163 12.13 1.04 2.33
C ASP A 163 10.81 1.45 3.00
N ILE A 164 10.81 2.65 3.53
CA ILE A 164 9.63 3.32 4.07
C ILE A 164 9.31 4.52 3.19
N SER A 165 8.10 4.55 2.67
CA SER A 165 7.55 5.67 1.90
C SER A 165 6.62 6.49 2.78
N LEU A 166 6.75 7.80 2.74
CA LEU A 166 5.79 8.71 3.37
C LEU A 166 4.63 8.96 2.41
N ARG A 167 3.39 8.75 2.87
CA ARG A 167 2.19 9.13 2.14
C ARG A 167 1.64 10.42 2.74
N LEU A 168 1.81 11.52 2.04
CA LEU A 168 1.53 12.85 2.53
C LEU A 168 0.32 13.45 1.80
N PRO A 169 -0.60 14.13 2.52
CA PRO A 169 -1.84 14.65 1.96
C PRO A 169 -1.63 16.03 1.30
N GLY A 170 -1.16 16.05 0.06
CA GLY A 170 -0.89 17.30 -0.68
C GLY A 170 -2.13 18.16 -0.92
N GLU A 171 -3.29 17.53 -1.18
CA GLU A 171 -4.53 18.22 -1.54
C GLU A 171 -5.16 19.02 -0.39
N ARG A 172 -4.75 18.78 0.86
CA ARG A 172 -5.27 19.49 2.06
C ARG A 172 -4.42 20.68 2.50
N TYR A 173 -3.22 20.81 1.94
CA TYR A 173 -2.24 21.81 2.36
C TYR A 173 -1.86 22.75 1.22
N LEU A 174 -2.84 23.13 0.40
CA LEU A 174 -2.63 23.94 -0.82
C LEU A 174 -2.01 25.31 -0.55
N ALA A 175 -2.22 25.89 0.64
CA ALA A 175 -1.60 27.16 1.02
C ALA A 175 -0.11 27.01 1.39
N GLN A 176 0.28 25.83 1.87
CA GLN A 176 1.64 25.48 2.25
C GLN A 176 1.95 24.05 1.83
N PRO A 177 2.16 23.77 0.54
CA PRO A 177 2.29 22.41 0.03
C PRO A 177 3.46 21.60 0.62
N ALA A 178 4.54 22.29 1.04
CA ALA A 178 5.70 21.64 1.66
C ALA A 178 5.50 21.30 3.17
N TYR A 179 4.46 21.83 3.79
CA TYR A 179 4.23 21.65 5.23
C TYR A 179 4.15 20.19 5.68
N PRO A 180 3.42 19.26 4.98
CA PRO A 180 3.42 17.85 5.38
C PRO A 180 4.80 17.19 5.30
N ASP A 181 5.61 17.57 4.30
CA ASP A 181 6.97 17.05 4.13
C ASP A 181 7.88 17.52 5.27
N GLU A 182 7.85 18.82 5.59
CA GLU A 182 8.62 19.43 6.67
C GLU A 182 8.28 18.79 8.02
N ARG A 183 6.98 18.59 8.30
CA ARG A 183 6.52 17.93 9.54
C ARG A 183 7.03 16.50 9.65
N ALA A 184 6.96 15.74 8.56
CA ALA A 184 7.39 14.34 8.55
C ALA A 184 8.92 14.24 8.71
N LEU A 185 9.69 15.09 8.04
CA LEU A 185 11.14 15.13 8.17
C LEU A 185 11.57 15.52 9.57
N ALA A 186 10.98 16.57 10.15
CA ALA A 186 11.27 17.00 11.52
C ALA A 186 10.97 15.88 12.55
N ALA A 187 9.86 15.14 12.37
CA ALA A 187 9.52 14.01 13.24
C ALA A 187 10.51 12.85 13.10
N LEU A 188 10.97 12.54 11.89
CA LEU A 188 11.96 11.48 11.65
C LEU A 188 13.36 11.86 12.15
N CYS A 189 13.72 13.13 12.08
CA CYS A 189 14.99 13.65 12.61
C CYS A 189 14.97 13.87 14.14
N GLY A 190 13.84 13.66 14.80
CA GLY A 190 13.69 13.86 16.24
C GLY A 190 13.55 15.31 16.68
N GLU A 191 13.26 16.24 15.75
CA GLU A 191 13.11 17.67 16.00
C GLU A 191 11.70 18.07 16.47
N VAL A 192 10.75 17.16 16.36
CA VAL A 192 9.38 17.34 16.86
C VAL A 192 9.16 16.35 18.00
N GLY A 193 8.91 16.86 19.19
CA GLY A 193 8.56 16.02 20.33
C GLY A 193 7.34 15.14 20.04
N ALA A 194 7.40 13.90 20.52
CA ALA A 194 6.35 12.91 20.40
C ALA A 194 5.05 13.35 21.06
#